data_7cb85268e54248b499e98b468d15ef01
#
_entry.id   7cb85268e54248b499e98b468d15ef01
#
_cell.length_a   1.000
_cell.length_b   1.000
_cell.length_c   1.000
_cell.angle_alpha   90.00
_cell.angle_beta   90.00
_cell.angle_gamma   90.00
#
_symmetry.space_group_name_H-M   'P 1'
#
loop_
_entity.id
_entity.type
_entity.pdbx_description
1 polymer ?
#
loop_
_entity_poly.entity_id
_entity_poly.type
_entity_poly.pdbx_seq_one_letter_code
_entity_poly.pdbx_strand_id
1 'polypeptide(L)'
;MEKRSFLVILLFMVLNLAGISQSKSFYDFKVKTLEGEDFDLASLKGKKVMVVNTASKCGFTPQYKDLEALYEQYKDVLVIIGFPANNFLHQEPGTASEIRNFCTTNYGVTFPMMAKISVKGSDMHPLYKWLTSKKENGVKDSSVKWNFQKYLIDENGKLVNVVYSSEKPNSDKILSWITSK
;
A
#
# COMPACT_ATOMS: atom_id res chain seq x y z
N MET A 1 45.30 64.59 8.65
CA MET A 1 45.19 63.40 7.77
C MET A 1 44.53 62.28 8.56
N GLU A 2 43.18 62.19 8.50
CA GLU A 2 42.40 61.17 9.21
C GLU A 2 42.24 59.93 8.34
N LYS A 3 42.71 58.79 8.83
CA LYS A 3 42.48 57.49 8.21
C LYS A 3 41.13 56.96 8.65
N ARG A 4 40.11 56.96 7.77
CA ARG A 4 38.83 56.31 7.98
C ARG A 4 38.96 54.80 7.68
N SER A 5 38.96 53.99 8.72
CA SER A 5 38.84 52.53 8.60
C SER A 5 37.44 52.13 8.22
N PHE A 6 37.26 51.57 7.01
CA PHE A 6 35.99 50.91 6.60
C PHE A 6 35.93 49.49 7.16
N LEU A 7 35.11 49.29 8.18
CA LEU A 7 34.81 47.99 8.71
C LEU A 7 33.73 47.33 7.82
N VAL A 8 34.17 46.38 6.97
CA VAL A 8 33.26 45.57 6.15
C VAL A 8 32.70 44.45 7.02
N ILE A 9 31.44 44.60 7.46
CA ILE A 9 30.72 43.57 8.18
C ILE A 9 30.17 42.58 7.13
N LEU A 10 30.82 41.43 7.01
CA LEU A 10 30.38 40.30 6.17
C LEU A 10 29.26 39.55 6.93
N LEU A 11 28.02 39.86 6.61
CA LEU A 11 26.86 39.18 7.17
C LEU A 11 26.72 37.79 6.53
N PHE A 12 27.19 36.76 7.20
CA PHE A 12 26.95 35.36 6.81
C PHE A 12 25.46 35.01 7.04
N MET A 13 24.69 35.03 5.99
CA MET A 13 23.31 34.53 5.99
C MET A 13 23.38 33.00 5.98
N VAL A 14 23.31 32.39 7.17
CA VAL A 14 23.18 30.92 7.30
C VAL A 14 21.79 30.54 6.82
N LEU A 15 21.67 30.10 5.57
CA LEU A 15 20.47 29.44 5.11
C LEU A 15 20.33 28.10 5.87
N ASN A 16 19.45 28.11 6.88
CA ASN A 16 18.97 26.86 7.45
C ASN A 16 18.10 26.16 6.40
N LEU A 17 18.70 25.29 5.60
CA LEU A 17 18.00 24.28 4.83
C LEU A 17 17.42 23.28 5.84
N ALA A 18 16.24 23.60 6.40
CA ALA A 18 15.44 22.61 7.07
C ALA A 18 15.18 21.51 6.02
N GLY A 19 15.88 20.39 6.18
CA GLY A 19 15.69 19.22 5.32
C GLY A 19 14.22 18.84 5.37
N ILE A 20 13.50 19.11 4.29
CA ILE A 20 12.14 18.58 4.10
C ILE A 20 12.33 17.06 4.03
N SER A 21 12.09 16.39 5.15
CA SER A 21 12.01 14.93 5.16
C SER A 21 10.90 14.55 4.18
N GLN A 22 11.30 14.16 2.99
CA GLN A 22 10.36 13.69 1.97
C GLN A 22 9.67 12.44 2.55
N SER A 23 8.37 12.52 2.75
CA SER A 23 7.58 11.37 3.18
C SER A 23 7.75 10.24 2.15
N LYS A 24 8.00 9.02 2.64
CA LYS A 24 8.10 7.85 1.75
C LYS A 24 6.84 7.74 0.88
N SER A 25 7.05 7.44 -0.38
CA SER A 25 6.00 7.07 -1.32
C SER A 25 5.74 5.57 -1.24
N PHE A 26 4.56 5.11 -1.65
CA PHE A 26 4.27 3.71 -1.91
C PHE A 26 5.30 3.05 -2.84
N TYR A 27 5.83 3.82 -3.79
CA TYR A 27 6.80 3.35 -4.78
C TYR A 27 8.22 3.15 -4.25
N ASP A 28 8.49 3.52 -3.00
CA ASP A 28 9.82 3.33 -2.38
C ASP A 28 9.95 1.94 -1.73
N PHE A 29 8.91 1.10 -1.84
CA PHE A 29 8.91 -0.24 -1.28
C PHE A 29 9.16 -1.32 -2.34
N LYS A 30 9.91 -2.33 -1.92
CA LYS A 30 10.06 -3.62 -2.62
C LYS A 30 9.47 -4.70 -1.76
N VAL A 31 8.79 -5.64 -2.38
CA VAL A 31 8.15 -6.77 -1.72
C VAL A 31 8.50 -8.05 -2.46
N LYS A 32 8.11 -9.19 -1.93
CA LYS A 32 8.26 -10.48 -2.61
C LYS A 32 6.91 -10.93 -3.17
N THR A 33 6.91 -11.54 -4.33
CA THR A 33 5.74 -12.26 -4.83
C THR A 33 5.49 -13.52 -4.00
N LEU A 34 4.35 -14.16 -4.22
CA LEU A 34 4.03 -15.42 -3.57
C LEU A 34 5.04 -16.54 -3.93
N GLU A 35 5.67 -16.45 -5.09
CA GLU A 35 6.73 -17.33 -5.59
C GLU A 35 8.11 -16.99 -5.02
N GLY A 36 8.23 -15.90 -4.27
CA GLY A 36 9.48 -15.45 -3.63
C GLY A 36 10.35 -14.53 -4.50
N GLU A 37 9.87 -14.12 -5.67
CA GLU A 37 10.56 -13.19 -6.56
C GLU A 37 10.47 -11.75 -6.04
N ASP A 38 11.48 -10.92 -6.35
CA ASP A 38 11.45 -9.50 -6.00
C ASP A 38 10.44 -8.75 -6.87
N PHE A 39 9.58 -7.96 -6.23
CA PHE A 39 8.59 -7.11 -6.88
C PHE A 39 8.78 -5.65 -6.43
N ASP A 40 9.19 -4.80 -7.37
CA ASP A 40 9.38 -3.38 -7.12
C ASP A 40 8.06 -2.63 -7.33
N LEU A 41 7.51 -2.02 -6.27
CA LEU A 41 6.26 -1.27 -6.37
C LEU A 41 6.38 -0.03 -7.27
N ALA A 42 7.61 0.43 -7.57
CA ALA A 42 7.82 1.50 -8.54
C ALA A 42 7.39 1.12 -9.97
N SER A 43 7.30 -0.18 -10.30
CA SER A 43 6.79 -0.66 -11.58
C SER A 43 5.30 -0.33 -11.80
N LEU A 44 4.59 0.03 -10.73
CA LEU A 44 3.15 0.36 -10.77
C LEU A 44 2.86 1.86 -10.95
N LYS A 45 3.90 2.69 -11.13
CA LYS A 45 3.72 4.14 -11.34
C LYS A 45 2.77 4.44 -12.50
N GLY A 46 1.91 5.43 -12.28
CA GLY A 46 0.90 5.84 -13.26
C GLY A 46 -0.39 5.03 -13.23
N LYS A 47 -0.50 4.03 -12.34
CA LYS A 47 -1.74 3.29 -12.10
C LYS A 47 -2.24 3.50 -10.68
N LYS A 48 -3.55 3.46 -10.50
CA LYS A 48 -4.15 3.32 -9.17
C LYS A 48 -3.83 1.94 -8.62
N VAL A 49 -3.52 1.86 -7.33
CA VAL A 49 -3.21 0.57 -6.70
C VAL A 49 -4.12 0.33 -5.51
N MET A 50 -4.74 -0.84 -5.48
CA MET A 50 -5.48 -1.32 -4.30
C MET A 50 -4.65 -2.38 -3.58
N VAL A 51 -4.20 -2.08 -2.37
CA VAL A 51 -3.51 -3.03 -1.50
C VAL A 51 -4.53 -3.70 -0.60
N VAL A 52 -4.56 -5.03 -0.58
CA VAL A 52 -5.53 -5.82 0.22
C VAL A 52 -4.80 -6.86 1.04
N ASN A 53 -5.06 -6.94 2.34
CA ASN A 53 -4.62 -8.08 3.14
C ASN A 53 -5.66 -9.20 3.08
N THR A 54 -5.23 -10.40 2.73
CA THR A 54 -6.12 -11.51 2.38
C THR A 54 -5.97 -12.71 3.30
N ALA A 55 -6.97 -13.59 3.31
CA ALA A 55 -6.93 -14.87 4.01
C ALA A 55 -7.88 -15.89 3.37
N SER A 56 -7.49 -17.17 3.38
CA SER A 56 -8.25 -18.28 2.77
C SER A 56 -9.40 -18.79 3.64
N LYS A 57 -9.38 -18.55 4.96
CA LYS A 57 -10.37 -19.11 5.92
C LYS A 57 -11.13 -18.01 6.67
N CYS A 58 -11.51 -16.95 5.95
CA CYS A 58 -12.22 -15.80 6.51
C CYS A 58 -13.65 -15.71 5.97
N GLY A 59 -14.59 -15.20 6.77
CA GLY A 59 -15.95 -14.93 6.27
C GLY A 59 -15.99 -13.94 5.09
N PHE A 60 -14.94 -13.12 4.92
CA PHE A 60 -14.80 -12.21 3.78
C PHE A 60 -14.04 -12.80 2.57
N THR A 61 -13.60 -14.05 2.63
CA THR A 61 -12.88 -14.72 1.53
C THR A 61 -13.65 -14.69 0.19
N PRO A 62 -14.98 -14.75 0.15
CA PRO A 62 -15.73 -14.58 -1.10
C PRO A 62 -15.49 -13.26 -1.84
N GLN A 63 -14.93 -12.24 -1.18
CA GLN A 63 -14.55 -10.98 -1.84
C GLN A 63 -13.44 -11.16 -2.90
N TYR A 64 -12.70 -12.26 -2.92
CA TYR A 64 -11.77 -12.57 -4.01
C TYR A 64 -12.45 -12.53 -5.38
N LYS A 65 -13.70 -13.01 -5.47
CA LYS A 65 -14.47 -12.98 -6.72
C LYS A 65 -14.72 -11.54 -7.20
N ASP A 66 -15.13 -10.65 -6.30
CA ASP A 66 -15.39 -9.26 -6.63
C ASP A 66 -14.08 -8.50 -6.93
N LEU A 67 -12.98 -8.83 -6.22
CA LEU A 67 -11.65 -8.26 -6.48
C LEU A 67 -11.17 -8.65 -7.87
N GLU A 68 -11.28 -9.93 -8.24
CA GLU A 68 -10.87 -10.40 -9.56
C GLU A 68 -11.69 -9.75 -10.68
N ALA A 69 -13.02 -9.73 -10.54
CA ALA A 69 -13.89 -9.08 -11.51
C ALA A 69 -13.53 -7.58 -11.69
N LEU A 70 -13.23 -6.90 -10.60
CA LEU A 70 -12.81 -5.50 -10.62
C LEU A 70 -11.45 -5.33 -11.30
N TYR A 71 -10.49 -6.22 -11.02
CA TYR A 71 -9.17 -6.21 -11.63
C TYR A 71 -9.26 -6.39 -13.14
N GLU A 72 -9.99 -7.39 -13.61
CA GLU A 72 -10.19 -7.64 -15.04
C GLU A 72 -10.89 -6.48 -15.76
N GLN A 73 -11.89 -5.87 -15.11
CA GLN A 73 -12.64 -4.76 -15.70
C GLN A 73 -11.79 -3.49 -15.85
N TYR A 74 -10.87 -3.23 -14.92
CA TYR A 74 -10.12 -1.97 -14.83
C TYR A 74 -8.60 -2.12 -14.96
N LYS A 75 -8.09 -3.23 -15.49
CA LYS A 75 -6.65 -3.56 -15.59
C LYS A 75 -5.78 -2.50 -16.28
N ASP A 76 -6.38 -1.65 -17.10
CA ASP A 76 -5.66 -0.56 -17.76
C ASP A 76 -5.31 0.59 -16.81
N VAL A 77 -6.09 0.80 -15.76
CA VAL A 77 -5.94 1.91 -14.81
C VAL A 77 -5.73 1.48 -13.36
N LEU A 78 -6.10 0.25 -13.01
CA LEU A 78 -6.04 -0.31 -11.65
C LEU A 78 -5.14 -1.53 -11.59
N VAL A 79 -4.30 -1.59 -10.56
CA VAL A 79 -3.64 -2.84 -10.13
C VAL A 79 -4.12 -3.19 -8.73
N ILE A 80 -4.53 -4.43 -8.53
CA ILE A 80 -4.80 -4.99 -7.20
C ILE A 80 -3.61 -5.83 -6.78
N ILE A 81 -3.12 -5.66 -5.54
CA ILE A 81 -2.09 -6.50 -4.97
C ILE A 81 -2.58 -7.09 -3.65
N GLY A 82 -2.56 -8.42 -3.56
CA GLY A 82 -3.01 -9.17 -2.39
C GLY A 82 -1.83 -9.59 -1.51
N PHE A 83 -1.93 -9.32 -0.22
CA PHE A 83 -0.97 -9.77 0.79
C PHE A 83 -1.63 -10.78 1.72
N PRO A 84 -1.35 -12.08 1.59
CA PRO A 84 -1.79 -13.07 2.57
C PRO A 84 -1.29 -12.70 3.97
N ALA A 85 -2.17 -12.76 4.97
CA ALA A 85 -1.85 -12.35 6.34
C ALA A 85 -2.49 -13.28 7.38
N ASN A 86 -1.67 -13.83 8.28
CA ASN A 86 -2.15 -14.78 9.30
C ASN A 86 -2.41 -14.13 10.68
N ASN A 87 -2.47 -12.80 10.74
CA ASN A 87 -2.62 -12.04 11.98
C ASN A 87 -4.02 -12.16 12.63
N PHE A 88 -5.03 -12.58 11.88
CA PHE A 88 -6.41 -12.61 12.35
C PHE A 88 -6.89 -14.05 12.49
N LEU A 89 -6.95 -14.54 13.73
CA LEU A 89 -7.41 -15.88 14.11
C LEU A 89 -6.76 -17.03 13.29
N HIS A 90 -5.52 -16.83 12.85
CA HIS A 90 -4.79 -17.82 12.02
C HIS A 90 -5.57 -18.27 10.76
N GLN A 91 -6.28 -17.32 10.13
CA GLN A 91 -7.12 -17.60 8.97
C GLN A 91 -6.35 -17.75 7.64
N GLU A 92 -5.01 -17.61 7.66
CA GLU A 92 -4.13 -17.86 6.50
C GLU A 92 -2.95 -18.78 6.86
N PRO A 93 -3.22 -20.04 7.26
CA PRO A 93 -2.16 -20.94 7.72
C PRO A 93 -1.32 -21.52 6.57
N GLY A 94 -1.84 -21.51 5.34
CA GLY A 94 -1.28 -22.19 4.18
C GLY A 94 0.15 -21.76 3.82
N THR A 95 0.87 -22.62 3.13
CA THR A 95 2.12 -22.30 2.43
C THR A 95 1.82 -21.41 1.20
N ALA A 96 2.87 -20.85 0.60
CA ALA A 96 2.72 -20.04 -0.62
C ALA A 96 2.02 -20.82 -1.75
N SER A 97 2.41 -22.07 -1.97
CA SER A 97 1.80 -22.95 -2.98
C SER A 97 0.33 -23.26 -2.69
N GLU A 98 -0.02 -23.56 -1.44
CA GLU A 98 -1.41 -23.80 -1.04
C GLU A 98 -2.28 -22.56 -1.22
N ILE A 99 -1.76 -21.38 -0.87
CA ILE A 99 -2.45 -20.09 -1.08
C ILE A 99 -2.64 -19.83 -2.58
N ARG A 100 -1.60 -20.02 -3.40
CA ARG A 100 -1.69 -19.88 -4.85
C ARG A 100 -2.79 -20.78 -5.42
N ASN A 101 -2.71 -22.06 -5.13
CA ASN A 101 -3.70 -23.04 -5.60
C ASN A 101 -5.12 -22.68 -5.14
N PHE A 102 -5.28 -22.29 -3.89
CA PHE A 102 -6.57 -21.87 -3.35
C PHE A 102 -7.16 -20.67 -4.13
N CYS A 103 -6.36 -19.61 -4.33
CA CYS A 103 -6.80 -18.40 -5.01
C CYS A 103 -7.16 -18.65 -6.47
N THR A 104 -6.32 -19.40 -7.20
CA THR A 104 -6.54 -19.68 -8.63
C THR A 104 -7.69 -20.65 -8.84
N THR A 105 -7.74 -21.77 -8.08
CA THR A 105 -8.75 -22.81 -8.30
C THR A 105 -10.15 -22.37 -7.88
N ASN A 106 -10.28 -21.64 -6.76
CA ASN A 106 -11.61 -21.30 -6.22
C ASN A 106 -12.14 -19.96 -6.72
N TYR A 107 -11.27 -19.03 -7.10
CA TYR A 107 -11.66 -17.66 -7.42
C TYR A 107 -11.09 -17.14 -8.75
N GLY A 108 -10.26 -17.92 -9.44
CA GLY A 108 -9.63 -17.51 -10.69
C GLY A 108 -8.70 -16.30 -10.55
N VAL A 109 -8.13 -16.06 -9.36
CA VAL A 109 -7.31 -14.88 -9.09
C VAL A 109 -6.14 -14.78 -10.04
N THR A 110 -6.07 -13.68 -10.79
CA THR A 110 -5.00 -13.34 -11.72
C THR A 110 -4.22 -12.09 -11.28
N PHE A 111 -4.77 -11.25 -10.40
CA PHE A 111 -4.03 -10.11 -9.87
C PHE A 111 -2.83 -10.55 -9.02
N PRO A 112 -1.76 -9.73 -8.95
CA PRO A 112 -0.55 -10.03 -8.22
C PRO A 112 -0.79 -10.39 -6.75
N MET A 113 -0.35 -11.60 -6.36
CA MET A 113 -0.33 -12.05 -4.97
C MET A 113 1.10 -12.01 -4.45
N MET A 114 1.28 -11.36 -3.30
CA MET A 114 2.57 -11.18 -2.64
C MET A 114 2.81 -12.27 -1.58
N ALA A 115 4.05 -12.39 -1.14
CA ALA A 115 4.41 -13.26 -0.03
C ALA A 115 3.57 -12.94 1.22
N LYS A 116 3.30 -13.96 2.02
CA LYS A 116 2.62 -13.80 3.30
C LYS A 116 3.45 -12.94 4.24
N ILE A 117 2.84 -11.87 4.77
CA ILE A 117 3.48 -10.93 5.68
C ILE A 117 2.64 -10.69 6.94
N SER A 118 3.27 -10.12 7.98
CA SER A 118 2.55 -9.58 9.13
C SER A 118 2.04 -8.16 8.80
N VAL A 119 0.74 -7.96 9.03
CA VAL A 119 0.07 -6.67 8.80
C VAL A 119 -0.30 -5.95 10.10
N LYS A 120 0.04 -6.53 11.24
CA LYS A 120 -0.27 -6.01 12.58
C LYS A 120 0.70 -6.58 13.61
N GLY A 121 0.98 -5.82 14.68
CA GLY A 121 1.86 -6.25 15.76
C GLY A 121 3.27 -5.70 15.64
N SER A 122 4.18 -6.19 16.48
CA SER A 122 5.58 -5.70 16.55
C SER A 122 6.39 -6.04 15.31
N ASP A 123 6.04 -7.13 14.63
CA ASP A 123 6.66 -7.66 13.40
C ASP A 123 5.99 -7.15 12.11
N MET A 124 5.10 -6.15 12.23
CA MET A 124 4.41 -5.57 11.07
C MET A 124 5.39 -5.17 9.97
N HIS A 125 5.10 -5.61 8.74
CA HIS A 125 5.90 -5.32 7.55
C HIS A 125 6.02 -3.80 7.31
N PRO A 126 7.19 -3.28 6.86
CA PRO A 126 7.42 -1.84 6.66
C PRO A 126 6.37 -1.16 5.78
N LEU A 127 5.90 -1.80 4.70
CA LEU A 127 4.82 -1.29 3.86
C LEU A 127 3.54 -1.04 4.68
N TYR A 128 3.16 -1.97 5.56
CA TYR A 128 1.95 -1.81 6.38
C TYR A 128 2.14 -0.79 7.50
N LYS A 129 3.37 -0.60 8.01
CA LYS A 129 3.68 0.54 8.90
C LYS A 129 3.41 1.85 8.18
N TRP A 130 3.89 1.98 6.95
CA TRP A 130 3.62 3.16 6.12
C TRP A 130 2.12 3.34 5.86
N LEU A 131 1.40 2.31 5.43
CA LEU A 131 -0.05 2.37 5.15
C LEU A 131 -0.88 2.80 6.36
N THR A 132 -0.39 2.57 7.59
CA THR A 132 -1.15 2.80 8.82
C THR A 132 -0.71 4.01 9.62
N SER A 133 0.43 4.63 9.32
CA SER A 133 1.00 5.76 10.06
C SER A 133 0.95 7.06 9.27
N LYS A 134 0.20 8.06 9.76
CA LYS A 134 0.19 9.42 9.19
C LYS A 134 1.58 10.04 9.14
N LYS A 135 2.42 9.75 10.14
CA LYS A 135 3.81 10.23 10.17
C LYS A 135 4.61 9.76 8.95
N GLU A 136 4.32 8.56 8.43
CA GLU A 136 5.03 7.98 7.31
C GLU A 136 4.34 8.25 5.97
N ASN A 137 3.00 8.11 5.90
CA ASN A 137 2.23 8.28 4.66
C ASN A 137 1.77 9.72 4.37
N GLY A 138 1.88 10.62 5.35
CA GLY A 138 1.50 12.02 5.23
C GLY A 138 -0.02 12.29 5.24
N VAL A 139 -0.87 11.25 5.30
CA VAL A 139 -2.33 11.38 5.07
C VAL A 139 -3.13 11.09 6.34
N LYS A 140 -3.06 9.87 6.86
CA LYS A 140 -3.87 9.49 8.02
C LYS A 140 -3.31 8.31 8.80
N ASP A 141 -3.59 8.30 10.10
CA ASP A 141 -3.43 7.14 10.94
C ASP A 141 -4.59 6.16 10.75
N SER A 142 -4.27 4.88 10.73
CA SER A 142 -5.25 3.81 10.67
C SER A 142 -4.71 2.57 11.37
N SER A 143 -5.49 1.52 11.40
CA SER A 143 -4.99 0.19 11.81
C SER A 143 -5.67 -0.88 10.96
N VAL A 144 -4.98 -1.97 10.72
CA VAL A 144 -5.60 -3.12 10.08
C VAL A 144 -6.55 -3.78 11.08
N LYS A 145 -7.85 -3.71 10.80
CA LYS A 145 -8.90 -4.19 11.70
C LYS A 145 -9.21 -5.67 11.47
N TRP A 146 -9.16 -6.11 10.21
CA TRP A 146 -9.48 -7.49 9.83
C TRP A 146 -8.93 -7.83 8.45
N ASN A 147 -9.05 -9.09 8.02
CA ASN A 147 -8.76 -9.50 6.64
C ASN A 147 -9.65 -8.79 5.64
N PHE A 148 -9.17 -8.61 4.41
CA PHE A 148 -9.83 -7.90 3.30
C PHE A 148 -10.05 -6.41 3.54
N GLN A 149 -9.23 -5.78 4.39
CA GLN A 149 -9.12 -4.32 4.42
C GLN A 149 -8.32 -3.85 3.21
N LYS A 150 -8.76 -2.74 2.60
CA LYS A 150 -8.18 -2.19 1.38
C LYS A 150 -7.57 -0.84 1.65
N TYR A 151 -6.44 -0.57 1.01
CA TYR A 151 -5.76 0.72 0.98
C TYR A 151 -5.72 1.20 -0.47
N LEU A 152 -6.20 2.40 -0.72
CA LEU A 152 -6.32 2.98 -2.06
C LEU A 152 -5.17 3.95 -2.28
N ILE A 153 -4.37 3.71 -3.30
CA ILE A 153 -3.16 4.47 -3.65
C ILE A 153 -3.38 5.10 -5.02
N ASP A 154 -3.11 6.40 -5.16
CA ASP A 154 -3.22 7.09 -6.43
C ASP A 154 -2.04 6.81 -7.39
N GLU A 155 -2.11 7.34 -8.58
CA GLU A 155 -1.13 7.18 -9.66
C GLU A 155 0.25 7.73 -9.29
N ASN A 156 0.33 8.57 -8.26
CA ASN A 156 1.57 9.17 -7.74
C ASN A 156 2.14 8.42 -6.53
N GLY A 157 1.51 7.32 -6.12
CA GLY A 157 1.93 6.52 -4.97
C GLY A 157 1.55 7.10 -3.62
N LYS A 158 0.55 7.99 -3.56
CA LYS A 158 0.03 8.58 -2.33
C LYS A 158 -1.16 7.77 -1.82
N LEU A 159 -1.21 7.51 -0.52
CA LEU A 159 -2.39 6.95 0.11
C LEU A 159 -3.57 7.92 -0.01
N VAL A 160 -4.68 7.46 -0.60
CA VAL A 160 -5.91 8.26 -0.76
C VAL A 160 -6.93 7.91 0.32
N ASN A 161 -7.15 6.62 0.53
CA ASN A 161 -8.19 6.17 1.47
C ASN A 161 -7.90 4.79 2.04
N VAL A 162 -8.58 4.49 3.13
CA VAL A 162 -8.64 3.18 3.78
C VAL A 162 -10.09 2.71 3.76
N VAL A 163 -10.33 1.51 3.25
CA VAL A 163 -11.64 0.90 3.13
C VAL A 163 -11.66 -0.39 3.94
N TYR A 164 -12.56 -0.47 4.89
CA TYR A 164 -12.62 -1.61 5.81
C TYR A 164 -13.25 -2.85 5.19
N SER A 165 -13.04 -3.98 5.83
CA SER A 165 -13.38 -5.32 5.33
C SER A 165 -14.86 -5.52 4.95
N SER A 166 -15.79 -4.88 5.67
CA SER A 166 -17.23 -4.95 5.41
C SER A 166 -17.67 -4.28 4.10
N GLU A 167 -16.85 -3.34 3.62
CA GLU A 167 -17.11 -2.65 2.35
C GLU A 167 -16.71 -3.57 1.19
N LYS A 168 -17.64 -3.82 0.28
CA LYS A 168 -17.38 -4.68 -0.89
C LYS A 168 -16.41 -4.00 -1.87
N PRO A 169 -15.60 -4.80 -2.60
CA PRO A 169 -14.68 -4.25 -3.62
C PRO A 169 -15.39 -3.46 -4.73
N ASN A 170 -16.62 -3.82 -5.07
CA ASN A 170 -17.45 -3.18 -6.11
C ASN A 170 -18.39 -2.10 -5.56
N SER A 171 -18.12 -1.53 -4.39
CA SER A 171 -18.94 -0.45 -3.83
C SER A 171 -18.75 0.86 -4.62
N ASP A 172 -19.78 1.71 -4.61
CA ASP A 172 -19.76 3.03 -5.28
C ASP A 172 -18.55 3.87 -4.88
N LYS A 173 -18.13 3.77 -3.62
CA LYS A 173 -16.96 4.46 -3.10
C LYS A 173 -15.67 4.05 -3.81
N ILE A 174 -15.48 2.76 -4.05
CA ILE A 174 -14.30 2.21 -4.73
C ILE A 174 -14.40 2.49 -6.23
N LEU A 175 -15.58 2.27 -6.84
CA LEU A 175 -15.81 2.54 -8.26
C LEU A 175 -15.57 4.03 -8.59
N SER A 176 -16.10 4.93 -7.77
CA SER A 176 -15.88 6.37 -7.95
C SER A 176 -14.39 6.74 -7.85
N TRP A 177 -13.64 6.11 -6.94
CA TRP A 177 -12.19 6.33 -6.85
C TRP A 177 -11.46 5.79 -8.09
N ILE A 178 -11.83 4.62 -8.61
CA ILE A 178 -11.18 4.05 -9.82
C ILE A 178 -11.40 4.95 -11.02
N THR A 179 -12.63 5.47 -11.19
CA THR A 179 -13.03 6.27 -12.36
C THR A 179 -12.75 7.77 -12.24
N SER A 180 -12.35 8.26 -11.05
CA SER A 180 -11.93 9.67 -10.88
C SER A 180 -10.68 9.97 -11.71
N LYS A 181 -10.62 11.18 -12.28
CA LYS A 181 -9.42 11.73 -12.95
C LYS A 181 -8.50 12.36 -11.91
#